data_d0ae3be7b6cb081bfb82b205650aae3d
#
_entry.id   d0ae3be7b6cb081bfb82b205650aae3d
#
_cell.length_a   1.000
_cell.length_b   1.000
_cell.length_c   1.000
_cell.angle_alpha   90.00
_cell.angle_beta   90.00
_cell.angle_gamma   90.00
#
_symmetry.space_group_name_H-M   'P 1'
#
loop_
_entity.id
_entity.type
_entity.pdbx_description
1 polymer ?
#
loop_
_entity_poly.entity_id
_entity_poly.type
_entity_poly.pdbx_seq_one_letter_code
_entity_poly.pdbx_strand_id
1 'polypeptide(L)'
;MEHNRTFAAILVLIGLCLAAGIVGVRADAPQGETVQFPGTSGTISGYLVKPEKPGRYPGLIVIHEWWGLTDWVKEQAQKLGGEGYVALAVDLYHGKVTSDPEEAHELMRGMPQDRAVGDLKSAFAYLATRNDVDHGHIGSIGWCMGGGLSLQLAIHEPRLAACVVNYGALPTDPNDIQLIFAPVLGNFGADDRGITPDDVRMFEKTMETMKRRIDVKIYDGAGHGFENSTNANAYRPEAAADAWTRTVTFLGKTMR
;
A
#
# COMPACT_ATOMS: atom_id res chain seq x y z
N MET A 1 2.72 67.60 -64.71
CA MET A 1 1.68 66.66 -64.26
C MET A 1 2.41 65.43 -63.75
N GLU A 2 2.80 65.46 -62.49
CA GLU A 2 3.59 64.37 -61.81
C GLU A 2 2.69 63.65 -60.88
N HIS A 3 2.63 62.32 -61.03
CA HIS A 3 1.88 61.43 -60.15
C HIS A 3 2.79 60.86 -59.08
N ASN A 4 2.64 61.33 -57.85
CA ASN A 4 3.28 60.79 -56.65
C ASN A 4 2.56 59.52 -56.23
N ARG A 5 3.24 58.40 -56.26
CA ARG A 5 2.79 57.10 -55.64
C ARG A 5 3.52 56.88 -54.38
N THR A 6 2.83 57.03 -53.26
CA THR A 6 3.29 56.70 -51.89
C THR A 6 3.15 55.23 -51.67
N PHE A 7 4.25 54.50 -51.44
CA PHE A 7 4.23 53.12 -51.00
C PHE A 7 4.12 53.07 -49.45
N ALA A 8 3.02 52.54 -48.98
CA ALA A 8 2.87 52.22 -47.57
C ALA A 8 3.51 50.84 -47.25
N ALA A 9 4.55 50.81 -46.40
CA ALA A 9 5.16 49.61 -45.95
C ALA A 9 4.35 49.06 -44.74
N ILE A 10 3.78 47.88 -44.89
CA ILE A 10 3.11 47.14 -43.82
C ILE A 10 4.18 46.33 -43.06
N LEU A 11 4.49 46.74 -41.83
CA LEU A 11 5.30 45.97 -40.90
C LEU A 11 4.42 44.85 -40.27
N VAL A 12 4.67 43.61 -40.65
CA VAL A 12 4.11 42.43 -39.98
C VAL A 12 5.01 42.08 -38.77
N LEU A 13 4.52 42.39 -37.59
CA LEU A 13 5.13 41.94 -36.33
C LEU A 13 4.74 40.46 -36.08
N ILE A 14 5.67 39.54 -36.31
CA ILE A 14 5.53 38.14 -35.91
C ILE A 14 5.83 38.05 -34.43
N GLY A 15 4.78 37.96 -33.63
CA GLY A 15 4.89 37.67 -32.20
C GLY A 15 5.32 36.21 -31.97
N LEU A 16 6.55 36.01 -31.54
CA LEU A 16 7.09 34.69 -31.13
C LEU A 16 6.56 34.38 -29.71
N CYS A 17 5.47 33.63 -29.62
CA CYS A 17 5.02 33.05 -28.34
C CYS A 17 6.01 31.93 -27.92
N LEU A 18 6.95 32.24 -27.05
CA LEU A 18 7.72 31.25 -26.31
C LEU A 18 6.78 30.58 -25.31
N ALA A 19 6.25 29.39 -25.66
CA ALA A 19 5.63 28.49 -24.73
C ALA A 19 6.75 27.91 -23.84
N ALA A 20 6.96 28.49 -22.66
CA ALA A 20 7.79 27.88 -21.61
C ALA A 20 7.07 26.62 -21.15
N GLY A 21 7.45 25.47 -21.70
CA GLY A 21 7.07 24.17 -21.19
C GLY A 21 7.62 24.04 -19.77
N ILE A 22 6.72 24.07 -18.77
CA ILE A 22 7.06 23.67 -17.41
C ILE A 22 7.33 22.17 -17.47
N VAL A 23 8.60 21.80 -17.62
CA VAL A 23 9.04 20.43 -17.35
C VAL A 23 8.86 20.25 -15.85
N GLY A 24 7.71 19.69 -15.46
CA GLY A 24 7.51 19.25 -14.09
C GLY A 24 8.58 18.22 -13.77
N VAL A 25 9.56 18.58 -12.97
CA VAL A 25 10.50 17.65 -12.35
C VAL A 25 9.64 16.74 -11.49
N ARG A 26 9.37 15.55 -11.99
CA ARG A 26 8.78 14.49 -11.18
C ARG A 26 9.85 14.15 -10.14
N ALA A 27 9.64 14.56 -8.89
CA ALA A 27 10.53 14.16 -7.83
C ALA A 27 10.62 12.62 -7.85
N ASP A 28 11.83 12.09 -7.90
CA ASP A 28 12.03 10.66 -7.80
C ASP A 28 11.41 10.17 -6.49
N ALA A 29 10.78 8.98 -6.52
CA ALA A 29 10.21 8.43 -5.30
C ALA A 29 11.31 8.28 -4.21
N PRO A 30 10.99 8.55 -2.92
CA PRO A 30 11.98 8.45 -1.85
C PRO A 30 12.65 7.08 -1.86
N GLN A 31 14.00 7.08 -1.79
CA GLN A 31 14.76 5.84 -1.69
C GLN A 31 14.66 5.28 -0.27
N GLY A 32 14.58 3.96 -0.17
CA GLY A 32 14.54 3.28 1.12
C GLY A 32 15.90 2.72 1.53
N GLU A 33 16.01 2.37 2.79
CA GLU A 33 17.18 1.74 3.40
C GLU A 33 16.79 0.40 4.04
N THR A 34 17.70 -0.57 4.05
CA THR A 34 17.50 -1.80 4.81
C THR A 34 17.74 -1.51 6.29
N VAL A 35 16.74 -1.84 7.11
CA VAL A 35 16.82 -1.74 8.57
C VAL A 35 16.70 -3.11 9.21
N GLN A 36 17.19 -3.24 10.44
CA GLN A 36 17.05 -4.45 11.25
C GLN A 36 16.45 -4.12 12.61
N PHE A 37 15.60 -5.01 13.10
CA PHE A 37 14.95 -4.87 14.42
C PHE A 37 14.70 -6.25 15.03
N PRO A 38 14.54 -6.34 16.36
CA PRO A 38 14.24 -7.60 17.03
C PRO A 38 12.89 -8.18 16.57
N GLY A 39 12.85 -9.45 16.25
CA GLY A 39 11.65 -10.21 15.92
C GLY A 39 11.39 -11.35 16.90
N THR A 40 10.38 -12.16 16.60
CA THR A 40 9.93 -13.26 17.47
C THR A 40 10.99 -14.36 17.61
N SER A 41 11.71 -14.66 16.55
CA SER A 41 12.71 -15.74 16.49
C SER A 41 14.11 -15.27 16.11
N GLY A 42 14.45 -14.01 16.36
CA GLY A 42 15.73 -13.40 16.03
C GLY A 42 15.58 -12.04 15.40
N THR A 43 16.60 -11.60 14.67
CA THR A 43 16.58 -10.31 13.98
C THR A 43 15.78 -10.42 12.67
N ILE A 44 14.89 -9.45 12.46
CA ILE A 44 14.14 -9.28 11.21
C ILE A 44 14.72 -8.11 10.44
N SER A 45 14.74 -8.20 9.12
CA SER A 45 15.03 -7.08 8.24
C SER A 45 13.74 -6.49 7.67
N GLY A 46 13.84 -5.26 7.20
CA GLY A 46 12.79 -4.59 6.45
C GLY A 46 13.36 -3.48 5.58
N TYR A 47 12.59 -3.08 4.60
CA TYR A 47 12.90 -1.94 3.72
C TYR A 47 12.11 -0.73 4.22
N LEU A 48 12.82 0.24 4.80
CA LEU A 48 12.26 1.46 5.39
C LEU A 48 12.36 2.61 4.40
N VAL A 49 11.24 3.22 4.10
CA VAL A 49 11.15 4.46 3.30
C VAL A 49 10.56 5.55 4.18
N LYS A 50 11.10 6.76 4.07
CA LYS A 50 10.59 7.93 4.78
C LYS A 50 10.46 9.13 3.85
N PRO A 51 9.58 10.08 4.14
CA PRO A 51 9.50 11.33 3.40
C PRO A 51 10.83 12.07 3.41
N GLU A 52 11.14 12.78 2.32
CA GLU A 52 12.42 13.52 2.17
C GLU A 52 12.61 14.65 3.19
N LYS A 53 11.49 15.31 3.54
CA LYS A 53 11.55 16.43 4.49
C LYS A 53 11.62 15.90 5.92
N PRO A 54 12.49 16.49 6.78
CA PRO A 54 12.47 16.16 8.20
C PRO A 54 11.09 16.46 8.83
N GLY A 55 10.62 15.54 9.68
CA GLY A 55 9.31 15.69 10.32
C GLY A 55 8.90 14.44 11.09
N ARG A 56 7.72 14.50 11.69
CA ARG A 56 7.03 13.33 12.26
C ARG A 56 5.86 12.99 11.34
N TYR A 57 5.80 11.74 10.95
CA TYR A 57 4.86 11.23 9.95
C TYR A 57 4.14 9.99 10.48
N PRO A 58 2.93 9.70 10.02
CA PRO A 58 2.29 8.42 10.31
C PRO A 58 3.18 7.26 9.86
N GLY A 59 3.21 6.19 10.67
CA GLY A 59 3.92 4.95 10.34
C GLY A 59 3.03 3.98 9.56
N LEU A 60 3.59 3.21 8.63
CA LEU A 60 2.85 2.21 7.88
C LEU A 60 3.66 0.93 7.74
N ILE A 61 3.12 -0.18 8.24
CA ILE A 61 3.67 -1.51 8.07
C ILE A 61 3.18 -2.05 6.73
N VAL A 62 4.11 -2.32 5.81
CA VAL A 62 3.84 -2.82 4.47
C VAL A 62 4.16 -4.32 4.43
N ILE A 63 3.18 -5.13 4.02
CA ILE A 63 3.26 -6.60 4.15
C ILE A 63 3.17 -7.21 2.76
N HIS A 64 4.21 -7.97 2.41
CA HIS A 64 4.40 -8.54 1.09
C HIS A 64 3.44 -9.71 0.77
N GLU A 65 3.30 -10.00 -0.51
CA GLU A 65 2.63 -11.20 -1.01
C GLU A 65 3.44 -12.47 -0.68
N TRP A 66 2.92 -13.63 -1.05
CA TRP A 66 3.58 -14.91 -0.83
C TRP A 66 4.94 -15.09 -1.56
N TRP A 67 5.27 -14.15 -2.45
CA TRP A 67 6.54 -14.14 -3.19
C TRP A 67 7.75 -13.64 -2.38
N GLY A 68 7.53 -13.10 -1.17
CA GLY A 68 8.54 -12.43 -0.37
C GLY A 68 8.62 -10.92 -0.62
N LEU A 69 9.63 -10.27 -0.05
CA LEU A 69 9.85 -8.83 -0.17
C LEU A 69 10.43 -8.47 -1.55
N THR A 70 9.60 -8.59 -2.59
CA THR A 70 9.95 -8.29 -3.98
C THR A 70 10.20 -6.80 -4.21
N ASP A 71 10.80 -6.45 -5.35
CA ASP A 71 10.99 -5.05 -5.73
C ASP A 71 9.66 -4.31 -5.94
N TRP A 72 8.62 -4.99 -6.42
CA TRP A 72 7.27 -4.39 -6.50
C TRP A 72 6.76 -3.95 -5.13
N VAL A 73 6.94 -4.73 -4.07
CA VAL A 73 6.54 -4.35 -2.71
C VAL A 73 7.36 -3.17 -2.19
N LYS A 74 8.67 -3.14 -2.49
CA LYS A 74 9.53 -1.99 -2.17
C LYS A 74 9.09 -0.73 -2.90
N GLU A 75 8.67 -0.84 -4.16
CA GLU A 75 8.09 0.29 -4.91
C GLU A 75 6.77 0.79 -4.28
N GLN A 76 5.92 -0.10 -3.75
CA GLN A 76 4.73 0.34 -3.02
C GLN A 76 5.13 1.11 -1.75
N ALA A 77 6.13 0.66 -1.01
CA ALA A 77 6.66 1.38 0.15
C ALA A 77 7.24 2.76 -0.25
N GLN A 78 7.94 2.85 -1.37
CA GLN A 78 8.44 4.14 -1.91
C GLN A 78 7.30 5.10 -2.26
N LYS A 79 6.25 4.61 -2.93
CA LYS A 79 5.05 5.42 -3.23
C LYS A 79 4.41 5.95 -1.94
N LEU A 80 4.25 5.09 -0.93
CA LEU A 80 3.70 5.47 0.38
C LEU A 80 4.61 6.49 1.10
N GLY A 81 5.93 6.35 1.00
CA GLY A 81 6.89 7.36 1.46
C GLY A 81 6.68 8.71 0.78
N GLY A 82 6.45 8.72 -0.53
CA GLY A 82 6.11 9.91 -1.31
C GLY A 82 4.77 10.54 -0.91
N GLU A 83 3.82 9.73 -0.45
CA GLU A 83 2.54 10.18 0.11
C GLU A 83 2.66 10.68 1.57
N GLY A 84 3.84 10.67 2.17
CA GLY A 84 4.09 11.25 3.49
C GLY A 84 3.93 10.25 4.64
N TYR A 85 4.23 8.98 4.44
CA TYR A 85 4.28 7.93 5.47
C TYR A 85 5.72 7.48 5.71
N VAL A 86 6.05 7.11 6.96
CA VAL A 86 7.23 6.27 7.23
C VAL A 86 6.79 4.83 7.00
N ALA A 87 7.12 4.29 5.82
CA ALA A 87 6.69 2.97 5.36
C ALA A 87 7.77 1.92 5.60
N LEU A 88 7.47 0.88 6.37
CA LEU A 88 8.34 -0.24 6.68
C LEU A 88 7.82 -1.50 6.01
N ALA A 89 8.43 -1.90 4.89
CA ALA A 89 8.15 -3.18 4.25
C ALA A 89 8.92 -4.29 4.97
N VAL A 90 8.18 -5.16 5.67
CA VAL A 90 8.75 -6.20 6.53
C VAL A 90 9.13 -7.42 5.71
N ASP A 91 10.33 -7.96 5.94
CA ASP A 91 10.80 -9.20 5.32
C ASP A 91 10.48 -10.42 6.20
N LEU A 92 9.29 -10.98 6.01
CA LEU A 92 8.82 -12.14 6.77
C LEU A 92 9.51 -13.47 6.37
N TYR A 93 10.25 -13.47 5.24
CA TYR A 93 10.93 -14.65 4.72
C TYR A 93 12.45 -14.62 4.88
N HIS A 94 12.99 -13.65 5.66
CA HIS A 94 14.42 -13.55 5.98
C HIS A 94 15.32 -13.54 4.74
N GLY A 95 15.00 -12.67 3.77
CA GLY A 95 15.76 -12.47 2.55
C GLY A 95 15.36 -13.37 1.38
N LYS A 96 14.43 -14.29 1.57
CA LYS A 96 13.98 -15.15 0.47
C LYS A 96 12.91 -14.47 -0.36
N VAL A 97 13.12 -14.51 -1.67
CA VAL A 97 12.18 -14.04 -2.70
C VAL A 97 12.15 -15.07 -3.82
N THR A 98 10.96 -15.40 -4.30
CA THR A 98 10.81 -16.36 -5.40
C THR A 98 9.76 -15.89 -6.41
N SER A 99 9.83 -16.43 -7.62
CA SER A 99 8.79 -16.35 -8.64
C SER A 99 8.22 -17.74 -8.98
N ASP A 100 8.71 -18.79 -8.31
CA ASP A 100 8.23 -20.18 -8.45
C ASP A 100 7.07 -20.41 -7.47
N PRO A 101 5.88 -20.82 -7.94
CA PRO A 101 4.73 -21.07 -7.09
C PRO A 101 4.94 -22.18 -6.05
N GLU A 102 5.67 -23.23 -6.37
CA GLU A 102 5.92 -24.34 -5.45
C GLU A 102 6.82 -23.88 -4.29
N GLU A 103 7.90 -23.16 -4.61
CA GLU A 103 8.75 -22.56 -3.58
C GLU A 103 7.99 -21.53 -2.73
N ALA A 104 7.13 -20.70 -3.34
CA ALA A 104 6.29 -19.76 -2.61
C ALA A 104 5.34 -20.47 -1.64
N HIS A 105 4.74 -21.60 -2.05
CA HIS A 105 3.95 -22.45 -1.16
C HIS A 105 4.77 -23.01 0.00
N GLU A 106 6.01 -23.43 -0.24
CA GLU A 106 6.89 -23.92 0.82
C GLU A 106 7.25 -22.82 1.81
N LEU A 107 7.60 -21.63 1.32
CA LEU A 107 7.91 -20.48 2.15
C LEU A 107 6.72 -20.07 3.02
N MET A 108 5.52 -20.02 2.45
CA MET A 108 4.29 -19.69 3.17
C MET A 108 3.96 -20.74 4.23
N ARG A 109 4.05 -22.05 3.90
CA ARG A 109 3.83 -23.14 4.89
C ARG A 109 4.90 -23.18 5.98
N GLY A 110 6.15 -22.82 5.63
CA GLY A 110 7.26 -22.71 6.59
C GLY A 110 7.20 -21.48 7.50
N MET A 111 6.19 -20.63 7.34
CA MET A 111 5.97 -19.44 8.17
C MET A 111 4.69 -19.61 9.01
N PRO A 112 4.78 -20.09 10.25
CA PRO A 112 3.64 -20.16 11.15
C PRO A 112 3.00 -18.79 11.36
N GLN A 113 1.68 -18.75 11.41
CA GLN A 113 0.94 -17.47 11.51
C GLN A 113 1.28 -16.71 12.79
N ASP A 114 1.46 -17.39 13.91
CA ASP A 114 1.84 -16.80 15.20
C ASP A 114 3.20 -16.11 15.12
N ARG A 115 4.19 -16.71 14.41
CA ARG A 115 5.48 -16.08 14.13
C ARG A 115 5.29 -14.82 13.28
N ALA A 116 4.56 -14.92 12.18
CA ALA A 116 4.33 -13.78 11.29
C ALA A 116 3.66 -12.62 12.03
N VAL A 117 2.62 -12.90 12.82
CA VAL A 117 1.94 -11.88 13.64
C VAL A 117 2.89 -11.29 14.69
N GLY A 118 3.70 -12.12 15.35
CA GLY A 118 4.70 -11.66 16.31
C GLY A 118 5.74 -10.74 15.67
N ASP A 119 6.22 -11.09 14.49
CA ASP A 119 7.17 -10.29 13.71
C ASP A 119 6.55 -8.95 13.27
N LEU A 120 5.28 -8.93 12.86
CA LEU A 120 4.56 -7.69 12.53
C LEU A 120 4.30 -6.81 13.76
N LYS A 121 4.02 -7.39 14.93
CA LYS A 121 3.96 -6.65 16.20
C LYS A 121 5.32 -6.05 16.58
N SER A 122 6.40 -6.75 16.29
CA SER A 122 7.76 -6.22 16.46
C SER A 122 8.04 -5.05 15.51
N ALA A 123 7.56 -5.13 14.26
CA ALA A 123 7.62 -4.01 13.32
C ALA A 123 6.81 -2.79 13.82
N PHE A 124 5.62 -3.03 14.39
CA PHE A 124 4.84 -1.98 15.05
C PHE A 124 5.62 -1.33 16.19
N ALA A 125 6.20 -2.14 17.07
CA ALA A 125 7.00 -1.66 18.20
C ALA A 125 8.23 -0.86 17.70
N TYR A 126 8.92 -1.34 16.67
CA TYR A 126 10.05 -0.64 16.05
C TYR A 126 9.63 0.75 15.53
N LEU A 127 8.53 0.84 14.75
CA LEU A 127 8.01 2.13 14.30
C LEU A 127 7.63 3.04 15.48
N ALA A 128 7.04 2.49 16.53
CA ALA A 128 6.65 3.24 17.73
C ALA A 128 7.84 3.77 18.57
N THR A 129 9.07 3.30 18.33
CA THR A 129 10.27 3.84 18.99
C THR A 129 10.96 4.96 18.21
N ARG A 130 10.55 5.20 16.97
CA ARG A 130 11.22 6.15 16.07
C ARG A 130 10.77 7.59 16.33
N ASN A 131 11.70 8.51 16.31
CA ASN A 131 11.44 9.94 16.52
C ASN A 131 10.75 10.61 15.31
N ASP A 132 10.88 10.02 14.11
CA ASP A 132 10.27 10.50 12.87
C ASP A 132 8.88 9.90 12.61
N VAL A 133 8.36 9.05 13.54
CA VAL A 133 7.03 8.45 13.47
C VAL A 133 6.08 9.09 14.48
N ASP A 134 4.87 9.38 14.05
CA ASP A 134 3.76 9.69 14.95
C ASP A 134 3.21 8.40 15.56
N HIS A 135 3.51 8.17 16.81
CA HIS A 135 3.24 6.91 17.52
C HIS A 135 1.75 6.61 17.69
N GLY A 136 0.88 7.63 17.60
CA GLY A 136 -0.58 7.48 17.63
C GLY A 136 -1.18 7.06 16.28
N HIS A 137 -0.40 7.12 15.21
CA HIS A 137 -0.84 6.89 13.84
C HIS A 137 0.06 5.88 13.13
N ILE A 138 0.00 4.63 13.56
CA ILE A 138 0.67 3.50 12.91
C ILE A 138 -0.39 2.56 12.36
N GLY A 139 -0.38 2.33 11.05
CA GLY A 139 -1.30 1.45 10.33
C GLY A 139 -0.58 0.30 9.63
N SER A 140 -1.36 -0.53 8.93
CA SER A 140 -0.85 -1.61 8.09
C SER A 140 -1.52 -1.65 6.73
N ILE A 141 -0.79 -2.15 5.74
CA ILE A 141 -1.26 -2.44 4.39
C ILE A 141 -0.59 -3.71 3.90
N GLY A 142 -1.35 -4.56 3.23
CA GLY A 142 -0.79 -5.78 2.62
C GLY A 142 -1.60 -6.26 1.43
N TRP A 143 -0.98 -7.14 0.66
CA TRP A 143 -1.53 -7.73 -0.57
C TRP A 143 -1.49 -9.25 -0.50
N CYS A 144 -2.51 -9.95 -0.98
CA CYS A 144 -2.59 -11.41 -0.98
C CYS A 144 -2.39 -11.97 0.44
N MET A 145 -1.40 -12.80 0.66
CA MET A 145 -0.98 -13.26 1.99
C MET A 145 -0.82 -12.09 2.97
N GLY A 146 -0.13 -11.03 2.53
CA GLY A 146 0.07 -9.82 3.34
C GLY A 146 -1.22 -9.07 3.69
N GLY A 147 -2.23 -9.13 2.83
CA GLY A 147 -3.56 -8.58 3.13
C GLY A 147 -4.23 -9.31 4.28
N GLY A 148 -4.19 -10.64 4.27
CA GLY A 148 -4.67 -11.45 5.39
C GLY A 148 -3.88 -11.20 6.68
N LEU A 149 -2.55 -11.07 6.58
CA LEU A 149 -1.69 -10.76 7.73
C LEU A 149 -1.91 -9.32 8.26
N SER A 150 -2.32 -8.37 7.42
CA SER A 150 -2.73 -7.04 7.86
C SER A 150 -3.95 -7.12 8.79
N LEU A 151 -4.95 -7.95 8.45
CA LEU A 151 -6.09 -8.23 9.35
C LEU A 151 -5.67 -8.96 10.62
N GLN A 152 -4.77 -9.95 10.50
CA GLN A 152 -4.25 -10.64 11.70
C GLN A 152 -3.52 -9.67 12.64
N LEU A 153 -2.76 -8.72 12.09
CA LEU A 153 -2.16 -7.67 12.91
C LEU A 153 -3.23 -6.80 13.58
N ALA A 154 -4.29 -6.43 12.87
CA ALA A 154 -5.38 -5.63 13.43
C ALA A 154 -6.14 -6.34 14.57
N ILE A 155 -6.25 -7.67 14.52
CA ILE A 155 -6.81 -8.51 15.60
C ILE A 155 -5.91 -8.49 16.84
N HIS A 156 -4.58 -8.54 16.66
CA HIS A 156 -3.61 -8.75 17.74
C HIS A 156 -2.89 -7.49 18.22
N GLU A 157 -3.11 -6.33 17.56
CA GLU A 157 -2.54 -5.03 17.94
C GLU A 157 -3.66 -3.98 18.01
N PRO A 158 -4.33 -3.82 19.16
CA PRO A 158 -5.48 -2.92 19.31
C PRO A 158 -5.14 -1.42 19.13
N ARG A 159 -3.84 -1.06 19.14
CA ARG A 159 -3.37 0.30 18.90
C ARG A 159 -3.20 0.62 17.42
N LEU A 160 -3.44 -0.35 16.52
CA LEU A 160 -3.34 -0.12 15.09
C LEU A 160 -4.35 0.97 14.67
N ALA A 161 -3.88 2.01 13.99
CA ALA A 161 -4.69 3.17 13.63
C ALA A 161 -5.50 2.97 12.33
N ALA A 162 -5.03 2.12 11.42
CA ALA A 162 -5.68 1.80 10.15
C ALA A 162 -5.21 0.43 9.64
N CYS A 163 -6.09 -0.29 8.94
CA CYS A 163 -5.78 -1.57 8.30
C CYS A 163 -6.26 -1.55 6.84
N VAL A 164 -5.34 -1.76 5.89
CA VAL A 164 -5.66 -1.89 4.47
C VAL A 164 -5.43 -3.33 4.02
N VAL A 165 -6.44 -3.90 3.38
CA VAL A 165 -6.46 -5.29 2.92
C VAL A 165 -6.70 -5.32 1.42
N ASN A 166 -5.72 -5.76 0.66
CA ASN A 166 -5.86 -5.95 -0.77
C ASN A 166 -5.92 -7.46 -1.06
N TYR A 167 -7.07 -7.94 -1.50
CA TYR A 167 -7.36 -9.35 -1.83
C TYR A 167 -6.75 -10.38 -0.86
N GLY A 168 -6.76 -10.09 0.44
CA GLY A 168 -6.24 -10.96 1.49
C GLY A 168 -7.31 -11.86 2.10
N ALA A 169 -6.85 -12.96 2.73
CA ALA A 169 -7.72 -13.87 3.45
C ALA A 169 -8.47 -13.18 4.60
N LEU A 170 -9.75 -13.48 4.73
CA LEU A 170 -10.65 -12.86 5.69
C LEU A 170 -10.87 -13.77 6.90
N PRO A 171 -10.86 -13.25 8.14
CA PRO A 171 -11.25 -14.01 9.32
C PRO A 171 -12.75 -14.32 9.25
N THR A 172 -13.12 -15.53 9.67
CA THR A 172 -14.51 -16.00 9.69
C THR A 172 -15.08 -16.11 11.09
N ASP A 173 -14.21 -16.20 12.13
CA ASP A 173 -14.65 -16.26 13.52
C ASP A 173 -15.09 -14.87 14.00
N PRO A 174 -16.36 -14.70 14.39
CA PRO A 174 -16.83 -13.46 14.99
C PRO A 174 -16.04 -13.02 16.23
N ASN A 175 -15.46 -13.94 17.00
CA ASN A 175 -14.64 -13.60 18.15
C ASN A 175 -13.32 -12.91 17.75
N ASP A 176 -12.76 -13.25 16.60
CA ASP A 176 -11.59 -12.57 16.05
C ASP A 176 -11.98 -11.21 15.47
N ILE A 177 -13.08 -11.17 14.71
CA ILE A 177 -13.54 -9.95 14.04
C ILE A 177 -13.88 -8.84 15.05
N GLN A 178 -14.46 -9.19 16.20
CA GLN A 178 -14.75 -8.20 17.25
C GLN A 178 -13.51 -7.53 17.84
N LEU A 179 -12.32 -8.12 17.68
CA LEU A 179 -11.05 -7.55 18.16
C LEU A 179 -10.44 -6.54 17.19
N ILE A 180 -10.98 -6.39 15.98
CA ILE A 180 -10.53 -5.40 15.00
C ILE A 180 -11.05 -4.03 15.38
N PHE A 181 -10.24 -3.21 16.06
CA PHE A 181 -10.60 -1.85 16.45
C PHE A 181 -10.21 -0.81 15.38
N ALA A 182 -9.17 -1.09 14.62
CA ALA A 182 -8.75 -0.24 13.51
C ALA A 182 -9.86 -0.15 12.43
N PRO A 183 -10.08 1.02 11.83
CA PRO A 183 -10.82 1.11 10.59
C PRO A 183 -10.19 0.24 9.52
N VAL A 184 -10.99 -0.46 8.74
CA VAL A 184 -10.55 -1.35 7.67
C VAL A 184 -10.96 -0.80 6.31
N LEU A 185 -10.01 -0.75 5.37
CA LEU A 185 -10.27 -0.60 3.94
C LEU A 185 -10.01 -1.94 3.25
N GLY A 186 -10.95 -2.42 2.46
CA GLY A 186 -10.82 -3.65 1.66
C GLY A 186 -10.94 -3.40 0.17
N ASN A 187 -10.00 -3.94 -0.63
CA ASN A 187 -10.02 -3.94 -2.07
C ASN A 187 -9.97 -5.40 -2.57
N PHE A 188 -11.02 -5.85 -3.26
CA PHE A 188 -11.18 -7.25 -3.68
C PHE A 188 -11.61 -7.34 -5.14
N GLY A 189 -11.30 -8.46 -5.79
CA GLY A 189 -11.72 -8.72 -7.16
C GLY A 189 -13.02 -9.54 -7.22
N ALA A 190 -13.91 -9.21 -8.14
CA ALA A 190 -15.16 -9.97 -8.35
C ALA A 190 -14.92 -11.37 -8.93
N ASP A 191 -13.82 -11.55 -9.66
CA ASP A 191 -13.42 -12.81 -10.28
C ASP A 191 -12.43 -13.61 -9.43
N ASP A 192 -12.16 -13.17 -8.18
CA ASP A 192 -11.32 -13.93 -7.24
C ASP A 192 -12.05 -15.18 -6.77
N ARG A 193 -11.43 -16.36 -7.01
CA ARG A 193 -11.99 -17.66 -6.64
C ARG A 193 -11.55 -18.13 -5.26
N GLY A 194 -10.51 -17.52 -4.70
CA GLY A 194 -9.99 -17.83 -3.37
C GLY A 194 -10.62 -16.96 -2.29
N ILE A 195 -10.86 -15.68 -2.59
CA ILE A 195 -11.54 -14.71 -1.72
C ILE A 195 -12.77 -14.22 -2.48
N THR A 196 -13.86 -14.94 -2.32
CA THR A 196 -15.06 -14.71 -3.15
C THR A 196 -15.81 -13.44 -2.73
N PRO A 197 -16.58 -12.83 -3.65
CA PRO A 197 -17.47 -11.71 -3.30
C PRO A 197 -18.41 -12.01 -2.12
N ASP A 198 -18.85 -13.25 -1.95
CA ASP A 198 -19.73 -13.64 -0.86
C ASP A 198 -18.98 -13.68 0.48
N ASP A 199 -17.73 -14.14 0.50
CA ASP A 199 -16.87 -14.07 1.70
C ASP A 199 -16.64 -12.62 2.11
N VAL A 200 -16.37 -11.75 1.13
CA VAL A 200 -16.17 -10.32 1.35
C VAL A 200 -17.42 -9.66 1.95
N ARG A 201 -18.58 -9.90 1.38
CA ARG A 201 -19.87 -9.35 1.89
C ARG A 201 -20.21 -9.89 3.29
N MET A 202 -19.87 -11.16 3.56
CA MET A 202 -20.11 -11.76 4.89
C MET A 202 -19.20 -11.11 5.93
N PHE A 203 -17.93 -10.89 5.60
CA PHE A 203 -16.98 -10.20 6.48
C PHE A 203 -17.42 -8.76 6.76
N GLU A 204 -17.77 -8.00 5.70
CA GLU A 204 -18.29 -6.63 5.81
C GLU A 204 -19.51 -6.58 6.74
N LYS A 205 -20.52 -7.42 6.49
CA LYS A 205 -21.72 -7.51 7.33
C LYS A 205 -21.39 -7.85 8.80
N THR A 206 -20.43 -8.73 9.03
CA THR A 206 -20.02 -9.10 10.39
C THR A 206 -19.35 -7.93 11.11
N MET A 207 -18.43 -7.21 10.45
CA MET A 207 -17.80 -6.01 10.95
C MET A 207 -18.83 -4.93 11.31
N GLU A 208 -19.81 -4.68 10.43
CA GLU A 208 -20.91 -3.73 10.65
C GLU A 208 -21.78 -4.12 11.84
N THR A 209 -22.16 -5.41 11.94
CA THR A 209 -22.95 -5.94 13.06
C THR A 209 -22.24 -5.71 14.40
N MET A 210 -20.92 -5.80 14.40
CA MET A 210 -20.07 -5.54 15.57
C MET A 210 -19.72 -4.06 15.75
N LYS A 211 -20.32 -3.17 14.95
CA LYS A 211 -20.06 -1.72 14.96
C LYS A 211 -18.59 -1.38 14.73
N ARG A 212 -17.90 -2.18 13.91
CA ARG A 212 -16.54 -1.92 13.45
C ARG A 212 -16.58 -1.13 12.15
N ARG A 213 -15.61 -0.24 11.95
CA ARG A 213 -15.53 0.60 10.75
C ARG A 213 -14.90 -0.19 9.60
N ILE A 214 -15.60 -0.29 8.49
CA ILE A 214 -15.15 -0.97 7.29
C ILE A 214 -15.64 -0.21 6.04
N ASP A 215 -14.81 -0.19 5.01
CA ASP A 215 -15.12 0.32 3.67
C ASP A 215 -14.57 -0.69 2.66
N VAL A 216 -15.44 -1.36 1.92
CA VAL A 216 -15.08 -2.42 0.97
C VAL A 216 -15.45 -2.01 -0.45
N LYS A 217 -14.58 -2.35 -1.41
CA LYS A 217 -14.90 -2.31 -2.83
C LYS A 217 -14.53 -3.63 -3.50
N ILE A 218 -15.47 -4.17 -4.27
CA ILE A 218 -15.28 -5.33 -5.14
C ILE A 218 -15.23 -4.83 -6.58
N TYR A 219 -14.14 -5.16 -7.29
CA TYR A 219 -13.86 -4.67 -8.65
C TYR A 219 -14.28 -5.70 -9.69
N ASP A 220 -15.23 -5.34 -10.53
CA ASP A 220 -15.68 -6.18 -11.64
C ASP A 220 -14.55 -6.46 -12.64
N GLY A 221 -14.45 -7.70 -13.12
CA GLY A 221 -13.41 -8.14 -14.05
C GLY A 221 -11.99 -8.21 -13.48
N ALA A 222 -11.84 -8.01 -12.17
CA ALA A 222 -10.58 -8.17 -11.46
C ALA A 222 -10.58 -9.50 -10.69
N GLY A 223 -9.47 -10.23 -10.75
CA GLY A 223 -9.23 -11.44 -9.97
C GLY A 223 -8.20 -11.21 -8.87
N HIS A 224 -7.72 -12.30 -8.28
CA HIS A 224 -6.65 -12.25 -7.28
C HIS A 224 -5.38 -11.60 -7.84
N GLY A 225 -4.76 -10.70 -7.08
CA GLY A 225 -3.50 -10.05 -7.48
C GLY A 225 -3.65 -8.92 -8.51
N PHE A 226 -4.85 -8.36 -8.69
CA PHE A 226 -5.15 -7.38 -9.73
C PHE A 226 -4.38 -6.05 -9.62
N GLU A 227 -3.79 -5.75 -8.47
CA GLU A 227 -2.98 -4.54 -8.27
C GLU A 227 -1.50 -4.74 -8.65
N ASN A 228 -1.02 -5.99 -8.73
CA ASN A 228 0.38 -6.27 -8.99
C ASN A 228 0.73 -6.16 -10.47
N SER A 229 1.38 -5.05 -10.85
CA SER A 229 1.79 -4.76 -12.23
C SER A 229 2.84 -5.71 -12.81
N THR A 230 3.52 -6.49 -11.97
CA THR A 230 4.47 -7.51 -12.44
C THR A 230 3.80 -8.81 -12.87
N ASN A 231 2.52 -8.99 -12.49
CA ASN A 231 1.70 -10.12 -12.93
C ASN A 231 0.76 -9.70 -14.08
N ALA A 232 1.28 -9.71 -15.31
CA ALA A 232 0.55 -9.24 -16.49
C ALA A 232 -0.81 -9.94 -16.70
N ASN A 233 -0.98 -11.19 -16.25
CA ASN A 233 -2.22 -11.93 -16.40
C ASN A 233 -3.32 -11.47 -15.43
N ALA A 234 -2.94 -11.10 -14.22
CA ALA A 234 -3.88 -10.66 -13.18
C ALA A 234 -4.08 -9.13 -13.17
N TYR A 235 -3.09 -8.35 -13.56
CA TYR A 235 -3.09 -6.90 -13.45
C TYR A 235 -4.25 -6.25 -14.19
N ARG A 236 -4.97 -5.36 -13.49
CA ARG A 236 -6.07 -4.56 -14.02
C ARG A 236 -5.79 -3.09 -13.72
N PRO A 237 -5.20 -2.35 -14.68
CA PRO A 237 -4.65 -1.01 -14.42
C PRO A 237 -5.67 -0.01 -13.86
N GLU A 238 -6.90 -0.01 -14.35
CA GLU A 238 -7.95 0.90 -13.88
C GLU A 238 -8.39 0.57 -12.45
N ALA A 239 -8.61 -0.72 -12.16
CA ALA A 239 -8.96 -1.18 -10.82
C ALA A 239 -7.82 -0.91 -9.83
N ALA A 240 -6.57 -1.16 -10.23
CA ALA A 240 -5.38 -0.89 -9.41
C ALA A 240 -5.21 0.61 -9.11
N ALA A 241 -5.42 1.48 -10.09
CA ALA A 241 -5.34 2.92 -9.91
C ALA A 241 -6.43 3.46 -8.97
N ASP A 242 -7.65 2.93 -9.06
CA ASP A 242 -8.74 3.27 -8.15
C ASP A 242 -8.48 2.74 -6.74
N ALA A 243 -8.02 1.49 -6.59
CA ALA A 243 -7.65 0.91 -5.30
C ALA A 243 -6.55 1.72 -4.61
N TRP A 244 -5.54 2.17 -5.34
CA TRP A 244 -4.51 3.08 -4.84
C TRP A 244 -5.09 4.41 -4.36
N THR A 245 -5.94 5.06 -5.17
CA THR A 245 -6.59 6.32 -4.83
C THR A 245 -7.45 6.21 -3.57
N ARG A 246 -8.22 5.12 -3.45
CA ARG A 246 -9.01 4.81 -2.24
C ARG A 246 -8.10 4.61 -1.02
N THR A 247 -7.01 3.86 -1.19
CA THR A 247 -6.02 3.61 -0.14
C THR A 247 -5.42 4.91 0.41
N VAL A 248 -4.90 5.77 -0.46
CA VAL A 248 -4.32 7.07 -0.05
C VAL A 248 -5.36 7.97 0.62
N THR A 249 -6.58 8.01 0.06
CA THR A 249 -7.69 8.79 0.64
C THR A 249 -8.09 8.28 2.02
N PHE A 250 -8.21 6.96 2.19
CA PHE A 250 -8.56 6.34 3.47
C PHE A 250 -7.48 6.59 4.53
N LEU A 251 -6.22 6.33 4.20
CA LEU A 251 -5.09 6.57 5.10
C LEU A 251 -4.99 8.06 5.48
N GLY A 252 -5.21 8.97 4.53
CA GLY A 252 -5.21 10.41 4.80
C GLY A 252 -6.33 10.85 5.75
N LYS A 253 -7.47 10.17 5.77
CA LYS A 253 -8.61 10.47 6.67
C LYS A 253 -8.47 9.83 8.04
N THR A 254 -7.75 8.72 8.15
CA THR A 254 -7.67 7.91 9.39
C THR A 254 -6.39 8.12 10.17
N MET A 255 -5.32 8.58 9.51
CA MET A 255 -3.98 8.66 10.10
C MET A 255 -3.37 10.07 10.11
N ARG A 256 -4.17 11.10 9.77
CA ARG A 256 -3.73 12.52 9.77
C ARG A 256 -4.73 13.43 10.45
#